data_251dbcf76d43f9d3c927b1e78c37214c
#
_entry.id   251dbcf76d43f9d3c927b1e78c37214c
#
_cell.length_a   1.000
_cell.length_b   1.000
_cell.length_c   1.000
_cell.angle_alpha   90.00
_cell.angle_beta   90.00
_cell.angle_gamma   90.00
#
_symmetry.space_group_name_H-M   'P 1'
#
loop_
_entity.id
_entity.type
_entity.pdbx_description
1 polymer ?
#
loop_
_entity_poly.entity_id
_entity_poly.type
_entity_poly.pdbx_seq_one_letter_code
_entity_poly.pdbx_strand_id
1 'polypeptide(L)'
;IVKAYDLPVDFSEKIMHQVQNVAKDVTPADMAGRIDLRDWMMVTIDGEDAKDLDDAVSLYMDGDNYVLGVHIADVSNYVQEHSALDVEALKRGTSVYLVDRVIPMLPRELSNGICSLNEGCDRLALSCIMTINKKGEVIDHKIAETVIKTNRRMTYTNVKKILADKDAAVIEEYKELVPMFEKMAELAAILRKKRMKRGSIDFDFPETKVVLDEDGHPIDIKPYDRNVATKLIEDFMLIANETVAEDYFWQEIPFVYRTHDKPDSEKIAKLSTFINNFGYTLHIGADEVHPKELQKLLMKVDGTDEESLISRLTLRSMKQARYTTACTGHFGLAANYYCHFTSPIRRYPDLQIHRIIKENIRGRMNDNRREHYESILDAVAKQASETERRAEEAERETVKLKKCEYMSNHIGECFEGVISGVTKWGFFVELPNTVEGLVRVTDLTDDFYEFYEDTYELAGSATNKRYKLGQKIKVVVDSTDKIMRTIDFKPAE
;
A
#
# COMPACT_ATOMS: atom_id res chain seq x y z
N ILE A 1 -9.22 19.31 7.39
CA ILE A 1 -8.22 18.51 6.66
C ILE A 1 -8.39 18.76 5.17
N VAL A 2 -9.53 18.44 4.55
CA VAL A 2 -9.76 18.59 3.09
C VAL A 2 -9.33 19.96 2.57
N LYS A 3 -9.76 21.06 3.20
CA LYS A 3 -9.35 22.42 2.81
C LYS A 3 -7.88 22.72 3.10
N ALA A 4 -7.34 22.18 4.19
CA ALA A 4 -5.94 22.42 4.57
C ALA A 4 -4.94 21.77 3.60
N TYR A 5 -5.34 20.66 2.99
CA TYR A 5 -4.54 19.95 1.99
C TYR A 5 -4.96 20.26 0.56
N ASP A 6 -5.85 21.21 0.34
CA ASP A 6 -6.36 21.58 -1.00
C ASP A 6 -6.80 20.37 -1.82
N LEU A 7 -7.57 19.47 -1.19
CA LEU A 7 -8.05 18.27 -1.87
C LEU A 7 -9.27 18.58 -2.74
N PRO A 8 -9.26 18.25 -4.04
CA PRO A 8 -10.34 18.55 -4.96
C PRO A 8 -11.51 17.56 -4.78
N VAL A 9 -12.56 17.97 -4.10
CA VAL A 9 -13.72 17.10 -3.79
C VAL A 9 -14.60 16.92 -5.01
N ASP A 10 -14.95 18.02 -5.69
CA ASP A 10 -15.93 18.04 -6.77
C ASP A 10 -15.29 17.98 -8.15
N PHE A 11 -16.03 17.47 -9.12
CA PHE A 11 -15.69 17.54 -10.55
C PHE A 11 -16.46 18.66 -11.23
N SER A 12 -15.81 19.33 -12.18
CA SER A 12 -16.46 20.40 -12.93
C SER A 12 -17.60 19.88 -13.83
N GLU A 13 -18.55 20.75 -14.16
CA GLU A 13 -19.65 20.41 -15.09
C GLU A 13 -19.14 19.89 -16.44
N LYS A 14 -18.03 20.43 -16.94
CA LYS A 14 -17.40 19.97 -18.19
C LYS A 14 -16.97 18.51 -18.11
N ILE A 15 -16.39 18.11 -16.97
CA ILE A 15 -15.97 16.72 -16.72
C ILE A 15 -17.20 15.82 -16.61
N MET A 16 -18.19 16.23 -15.82
CA MET A 16 -19.41 15.44 -15.64
C MET A 16 -20.19 15.28 -16.96
N HIS A 17 -20.19 16.31 -17.82
CA HIS A 17 -20.76 16.19 -19.17
C HIS A 17 -19.98 15.18 -20.02
N GLN A 18 -18.65 15.16 -19.96
CA GLN A 18 -17.85 14.14 -20.67
C GLN A 18 -18.20 12.73 -20.18
N VAL A 19 -18.32 12.54 -18.86
CA VAL A 19 -18.67 11.26 -18.24
C VAL A 19 -20.02 10.73 -18.70
N GLN A 20 -21.02 11.60 -18.84
CA GLN A 20 -22.37 11.22 -19.31
C GLN A 20 -22.36 10.61 -20.72
N ASN A 21 -21.35 10.94 -21.52
CA ASN A 21 -21.18 10.42 -22.88
C ASN A 21 -20.32 9.17 -22.96
N VAL A 22 -19.75 8.69 -21.83
CA VAL A 22 -19.02 7.44 -21.78
C VAL A 22 -20.01 6.26 -21.82
N ALA A 23 -19.68 5.24 -22.60
CA ALA A 23 -20.47 4.02 -22.67
C ALA A 23 -20.64 3.38 -21.28
N LYS A 24 -21.83 2.86 -20.99
CA LYS A 24 -22.11 2.16 -19.73
C LYS A 24 -21.77 0.68 -19.80
N ASP A 25 -21.75 0.13 -21.01
CA ASP A 25 -21.46 -1.27 -21.29
C ASP A 25 -20.42 -1.39 -22.39
N VAL A 26 -19.69 -2.50 -22.37
CA VAL A 26 -18.71 -2.84 -23.42
C VAL A 26 -19.43 -3.26 -24.69
N THR A 27 -19.10 -2.61 -25.80
CA THR A 27 -19.71 -2.89 -27.11
C THR A 27 -18.83 -3.88 -27.91
N PRO A 28 -19.40 -4.54 -28.94
CA PRO A 28 -18.62 -5.36 -29.88
C PRO A 28 -17.44 -4.62 -30.54
N ALA A 29 -17.61 -3.30 -30.76
CA ALA A 29 -16.54 -2.47 -31.31
C ALA A 29 -15.38 -2.29 -30.33
N ASP A 30 -15.66 -2.21 -29.03
CA ASP A 30 -14.62 -2.12 -27.98
C ASP A 30 -13.84 -3.42 -27.85
N MET A 31 -14.46 -4.56 -28.17
CA MET A 31 -13.85 -5.90 -28.11
C MET A 31 -12.94 -6.20 -29.31
N ALA A 32 -13.08 -5.47 -30.40
CA ALA A 32 -12.38 -5.73 -31.64
C ALA A 32 -10.84 -5.66 -31.44
N GLY A 33 -10.15 -6.73 -31.87
CA GLY A 33 -8.68 -6.83 -31.74
C GLY A 33 -8.16 -7.21 -30.37
N ARG A 34 -9.04 -7.40 -29.38
CA ARG A 34 -8.68 -7.85 -28.03
C ARG A 34 -8.72 -9.39 -27.92
N ILE A 35 -7.97 -9.92 -27.00
CA ILE A 35 -8.05 -11.34 -26.65
C ILE A 35 -9.28 -11.54 -25.76
N ASP A 36 -10.14 -12.46 -26.14
CA ASP A 36 -11.33 -12.80 -25.34
C ASP A 36 -10.96 -13.85 -24.28
N LEU A 37 -11.03 -13.43 -23.02
CA LEU A 37 -10.77 -14.26 -21.84
C LEU A 37 -12.01 -14.44 -20.97
N ARG A 38 -13.20 -14.17 -21.49
CA ARG A 38 -14.46 -14.24 -20.70
C ARG A 38 -14.79 -15.66 -20.21
N ASP A 39 -14.27 -16.66 -20.87
CA ASP A 39 -14.42 -18.07 -20.46
C ASP A 39 -13.38 -18.53 -19.40
N TRP A 40 -12.42 -17.67 -19.07
CA TRP A 40 -11.46 -17.98 -18.01
C TRP A 40 -12.10 -17.80 -16.64
N MET A 41 -11.80 -18.73 -15.72
CA MET A 41 -12.18 -18.57 -14.33
C MET A 41 -11.33 -17.50 -13.68
N MET A 42 -11.97 -16.41 -13.23
CA MET A 42 -11.28 -15.31 -12.58
C MET A 42 -12.14 -14.66 -11.51
N VAL A 43 -11.48 -14.06 -10.53
CA VAL A 43 -12.12 -13.40 -9.39
C VAL A 43 -11.47 -12.07 -9.12
N THR A 44 -12.23 -11.15 -8.52
CA THR A 44 -11.67 -10.00 -7.78
C THR A 44 -11.63 -10.35 -6.30
N ILE A 45 -10.62 -9.89 -5.57
CA ILE A 45 -10.48 -10.12 -4.11
C ILE A 45 -10.12 -8.79 -3.46
N ASP A 46 -11.09 -8.18 -2.76
CA ASP A 46 -10.99 -6.84 -2.21
C ASP A 46 -11.62 -6.74 -0.82
N GLY A 47 -11.59 -5.56 -0.21
CA GLY A 47 -12.38 -5.27 0.98
C GLY A 47 -13.88 -5.28 0.69
N GLU A 48 -14.70 -5.50 1.72
CA GLU A 48 -16.16 -5.58 1.61
C GLU A 48 -16.77 -4.31 1.00
N ASP A 49 -16.22 -3.14 1.33
CA ASP A 49 -16.74 -1.84 0.93
C ASP A 49 -16.16 -1.32 -0.39
N ALA A 50 -15.20 -2.04 -1.00
CA ALA A 50 -14.59 -1.64 -2.26
C ALA A 50 -15.61 -1.63 -3.40
N LYS A 51 -15.58 -0.60 -4.23
CA LYS A 51 -16.45 -0.42 -5.40
C LYS A 51 -15.70 -0.20 -6.69
N ASP A 52 -14.45 0.22 -6.57
CA ASP A 52 -13.51 0.53 -7.65
C ASP A 52 -12.52 -0.64 -7.80
N LEU A 53 -13.00 -1.72 -8.41
CA LEU A 53 -12.25 -2.97 -8.54
C LEU A 53 -11.27 -2.85 -9.71
N ASP A 54 -10.02 -2.54 -9.39
CA ASP A 54 -8.93 -2.32 -10.36
C ASP A 54 -8.43 -3.62 -10.99
N ASP A 55 -8.41 -4.72 -10.22
CA ASP A 55 -7.74 -5.97 -10.59
C ASP A 55 -8.62 -7.22 -10.42
N ALA A 56 -8.48 -8.12 -11.36
CA ALA A 56 -8.97 -9.49 -11.28
C ALA A 56 -7.80 -10.45 -11.49
N VAL A 57 -7.87 -11.62 -10.89
CA VAL A 57 -6.83 -12.64 -10.98
C VAL A 57 -7.40 -13.97 -11.45
N SER A 58 -6.64 -14.66 -12.28
CA SER A 58 -6.91 -16.02 -12.74
C SER A 58 -5.68 -16.89 -12.57
N LEU A 59 -5.87 -18.18 -12.29
CA LEU A 59 -4.78 -19.14 -12.19
C LEU A 59 -5.20 -20.50 -12.71
N TYR A 60 -4.39 -21.06 -13.57
CA TYR A 60 -4.48 -22.47 -13.96
C TYR A 60 -3.09 -23.09 -14.09
N MET A 61 -3.05 -24.41 -14.16
CA MET A 61 -1.79 -25.16 -14.35
C MET A 61 -1.60 -25.53 -15.82
N ASP A 62 -0.40 -25.28 -16.33
CA ASP A 62 0.07 -25.83 -17.62
C ASP A 62 1.26 -26.73 -17.36
N GLY A 63 0.98 -28.02 -17.35
CA GLY A 63 1.94 -29.01 -16.86
C GLY A 63 2.31 -28.75 -15.41
N ASP A 64 3.59 -28.52 -15.16
CA ASP A 64 4.15 -28.21 -13.84
C ASP A 64 4.22 -26.70 -13.52
N ASN A 65 3.84 -25.87 -14.48
CA ASN A 65 3.93 -24.41 -14.33
C ASN A 65 2.57 -23.80 -13.97
N TYR A 66 2.63 -22.70 -13.23
CA TYR A 66 1.48 -21.85 -12.94
C TYR A 66 1.30 -20.84 -14.07
N VAL A 67 0.10 -20.71 -14.59
CA VAL A 67 -0.26 -19.59 -15.48
C VAL A 67 -1.11 -18.60 -14.71
N LEU A 68 -0.47 -17.53 -14.27
CA LEU A 68 -1.10 -16.47 -13.50
C LEU A 68 -1.52 -15.33 -14.44
N GLY A 69 -2.81 -15.02 -14.48
CA GLY A 69 -3.34 -13.83 -15.12
C GLY A 69 -3.60 -12.74 -14.07
N VAL A 70 -3.03 -11.56 -14.30
CA VAL A 70 -3.34 -10.33 -13.56
C VAL A 70 -3.99 -9.39 -14.57
N HIS A 71 -5.30 -9.18 -14.41
CA HIS A 71 -6.14 -8.45 -15.34
C HIS A 71 -6.51 -7.10 -14.72
N ILE A 72 -6.05 -6.02 -15.33
CA ILE A 72 -6.21 -4.66 -14.79
C ILE A 72 -7.23 -3.89 -15.64
N ALA A 73 -8.14 -3.20 -14.98
CA ALA A 73 -9.15 -2.34 -15.63
C ALA A 73 -8.50 -1.43 -16.68
N ASP A 74 -8.98 -1.49 -17.92
CA ASP A 74 -8.47 -0.65 -19.02
C ASP A 74 -9.08 0.75 -18.98
N VAL A 75 -8.71 1.50 -17.94
CA VAL A 75 -9.16 2.88 -17.72
C VAL A 75 -8.77 3.79 -18.89
N SER A 76 -7.62 3.54 -19.51
CA SER A 76 -7.11 4.33 -20.63
C SER A 76 -8.00 4.26 -21.89
N ASN A 77 -8.91 3.28 -21.97
CA ASN A 77 -9.90 3.22 -23.03
C ASN A 77 -10.94 4.34 -22.90
N TYR A 78 -11.24 4.77 -21.68
CA TYR A 78 -12.28 5.75 -21.36
C TYR A 78 -11.71 7.13 -21.05
N VAL A 79 -10.49 7.20 -20.53
CA VAL A 79 -9.78 8.43 -20.19
C VAL A 79 -8.68 8.68 -21.22
N GLN A 80 -9.06 9.32 -22.32
CA GLN A 80 -8.15 9.60 -23.42
C GLN A 80 -7.15 10.71 -23.06
N GLU A 81 -5.94 10.60 -23.54
CA GLU A 81 -4.87 11.61 -23.36
C GLU A 81 -5.37 13.00 -23.78
N HIS A 82 -5.08 14.01 -22.96
CA HIS A 82 -5.49 15.42 -23.14
C HIS A 82 -7.01 15.70 -23.06
N SER A 83 -7.83 14.71 -22.76
CA SER A 83 -9.25 14.96 -22.45
C SER A 83 -9.42 15.75 -21.14
N ALA A 84 -10.58 16.34 -20.91
CA ALA A 84 -10.86 17.02 -19.65
C ALA A 84 -10.73 16.06 -18.44
N LEU A 85 -11.15 14.80 -18.61
CA LEU A 85 -10.96 13.74 -17.61
C LEU A 85 -9.47 13.48 -17.33
N ASP A 86 -8.64 13.42 -18.37
CA ASP A 86 -7.22 13.17 -18.22
C ASP A 86 -6.49 14.32 -17.49
N VAL A 87 -6.79 15.55 -17.88
CA VAL A 87 -6.20 16.74 -17.23
C VAL A 87 -6.58 16.79 -15.75
N GLU A 88 -7.82 16.47 -15.40
CA GLU A 88 -8.26 16.43 -14.01
C GLU A 88 -7.64 15.26 -13.26
N ALA A 89 -7.56 14.07 -13.88
CA ALA A 89 -6.92 12.91 -13.28
C ALA A 89 -5.44 13.16 -12.96
N LEU A 90 -4.69 13.80 -13.86
CA LEU A 90 -3.31 14.20 -13.62
C LEU A 90 -3.19 15.22 -12.47
N LYS A 91 -4.08 16.21 -12.44
CA LYS A 91 -4.12 17.22 -11.38
C LYS A 91 -4.35 16.58 -10.01
N ARG A 92 -5.25 15.60 -9.92
CA ARG A 92 -5.53 14.83 -8.70
C ARG A 92 -4.39 13.87 -8.37
N GLY A 93 -3.81 13.24 -9.37
CA GLY A 93 -2.68 12.31 -9.31
C GLY A 93 -3.00 10.97 -8.66
N THR A 94 -3.83 10.97 -7.62
CA THR A 94 -4.28 9.78 -6.89
C THR A 94 -5.63 9.99 -6.23
N SER A 95 -6.36 8.92 -5.96
CA SER A 95 -7.50 8.95 -5.03
C SER A 95 -6.99 9.12 -3.59
N VAL A 96 -7.78 9.75 -2.73
CA VAL A 96 -7.45 9.99 -1.31
C VAL A 96 -8.47 9.26 -0.44
N TYR A 97 -7.99 8.36 0.41
CA TYR A 97 -8.81 7.49 1.27
C TYR A 97 -8.85 8.04 2.70
N LEU A 98 -9.72 9.02 2.93
CA LEU A 98 -9.98 9.51 4.27
C LEU A 98 -10.81 8.50 5.05
N VAL A 99 -10.79 8.59 6.39
CA VAL A 99 -11.48 7.60 7.24
C VAL A 99 -12.99 7.53 6.95
N ASP A 100 -13.62 8.67 6.63
CA ASP A 100 -15.06 8.79 6.43
C ASP A 100 -15.50 8.83 4.96
N ARG A 101 -14.57 9.03 4.04
CA ARG A 101 -14.88 9.18 2.61
C ARG A 101 -13.67 8.95 1.70
N VAL A 102 -13.97 8.64 0.45
CA VAL A 102 -12.97 8.62 -0.63
C VAL A 102 -13.17 9.85 -1.51
N ILE A 103 -12.08 10.58 -1.76
CA ILE A 103 -12.00 11.62 -2.80
C ILE A 103 -11.36 10.96 -4.01
N PRO A 104 -12.14 10.59 -5.03
CA PRO A 104 -11.63 9.75 -6.10
C PRO A 104 -10.83 10.54 -7.15
N MET A 105 -9.86 9.88 -7.79
CA MET A 105 -9.13 10.44 -8.93
C MET A 105 -10.05 10.61 -10.15
N LEU A 106 -10.98 9.69 -10.36
CA LEU A 106 -11.95 9.68 -11.46
C LEU A 106 -13.37 9.77 -10.92
N PRO A 107 -14.32 10.36 -11.68
CA PRO A 107 -15.73 10.32 -11.31
C PRO A 107 -16.24 8.90 -11.04
N ARG A 108 -17.14 8.78 -10.07
CA ARG A 108 -17.63 7.46 -9.61
C ARG A 108 -18.35 6.66 -10.68
N GLU A 109 -18.96 7.31 -11.65
CA GLU A 109 -19.58 6.69 -12.82
C GLU A 109 -18.57 5.89 -13.65
N LEU A 110 -17.31 6.31 -13.65
CA LEU A 110 -16.20 5.55 -14.25
C LEU A 110 -15.61 4.58 -13.26
N SER A 111 -15.15 5.07 -12.10
CA SER A 111 -14.37 4.28 -11.15
C SER A 111 -15.15 3.11 -10.55
N ASN A 112 -16.45 3.27 -10.30
CA ASN A 112 -17.32 2.22 -9.76
C ASN A 112 -18.18 1.55 -10.86
N GLY A 113 -18.23 2.14 -12.05
CA GLY A 113 -19.04 1.70 -13.19
C GLY A 113 -18.25 0.89 -14.21
N ILE A 114 -18.10 1.47 -15.43
CA ILE A 114 -17.53 0.76 -16.59
C ILE A 114 -16.06 0.35 -16.39
N CYS A 115 -15.28 1.09 -15.60
CA CYS A 115 -13.90 0.73 -15.30
C CYS A 115 -13.81 -0.38 -14.24
N SER A 116 -14.73 -0.43 -13.27
CA SER A 116 -14.69 -1.44 -12.21
C SER A 116 -14.95 -2.84 -12.74
N LEU A 117 -14.14 -3.81 -12.38
CA LEU A 117 -14.22 -5.21 -12.83
C LEU A 117 -15.34 -5.98 -12.12
N ASN A 118 -16.55 -5.45 -12.17
CA ASN A 118 -17.74 -5.95 -11.50
C ASN A 118 -18.09 -7.38 -11.94
N GLU A 119 -18.58 -8.20 -11.00
CA GLU A 119 -19.00 -9.58 -11.22
C GLU A 119 -20.05 -9.70 -12.32
N GLY A 120 -19.86 -10.66 -13.22
CA GLY A 120 -20.81 -10.99 -14.27
C GLY A 120 -20.88 -9.99 -15.42
N CYS A 121 -20.09 -8.92 -15.41
CA CYS A 121 -20.07 -7.90 -16.43
C CYS A 121 -18.90 -8.09 -17.39
N ASP A 122 -19.15 -7.90 -18.70
CA ASP A 122 -18.05 -7.80 -19.66
C ASP A 122 -17.26 -6.53 -19.39
N ARG A 123 -15.93 -6.63 -19.30
CA ARG A 123 -15.03 -5.52 -19.01
C ARG A 123 -13.80 -5.56 -19.89
N LEU A 124 -13.30 -4.37 -20.23
CA LEU A 124 -12.02 -4.23 -20.91
C LEU A 124 -10.89 -4.25 -19.87
N ALA A 125 -9.84 -4.99 -20.17
CA ALA A 125 -8.68 -5.06 -19.31
C ALA A 125 -7.37 -4.98 -20.12
N LEU A 126 -6.30 -4.58 -19.41
CA LEU A 126 -4.92 -4.79 -19.82
C LEU A 126 -4.37 -5.89 -18.92
N SER A 127 -4.05 -7.02 -19.52
CA SER A 127 -3.70 -8.23 -18.79
C SER A 127 -2.21 -8.54 -18.89
N CYS A 128 -1.60 -8.87 -17.76
CA CYS A 128 -0.28 -9.45 -17.67
C CYS A 128 -0.45 -10.95 -17.33
N ILE A 129 -0.20 -11.80 -18.29
CA ILE A 129 -0.33 -13.26 -18.16
C ILE A 129 1.08 -13.84 -18.07
N MET A 130 1.39 -14.50 -16.97
CA MET A 130 2.74 -14.96 -16.63
C MET A 130 2.75 -16.48 -16.46
N THR A 131 3.68 -17.17 -17.14
CA THR A 131 3.99 -18.57 -16.88
C THR A 131 5.11 -18.64 -15.86
N ILE A 132 4.83 -19.20 -14.69
CA ILE A 132 5.72 -19.20 -13.53
C ILE A 132 6.05 -20.65 -13.16
N ASN A 133 7.34 -20.97 -13.03
CA ASN A 133 7.79 -22.29 -12.64
C ASN A 133 7.70 -22.52 -11.12
N LYS A 134 7.97 -23.74 -10.66
CA LYS A 134 7.98 -24.14 -9.23
C LYS A 134 9.01 -23.39 -8.37
N LYS A 135 9.96 -22.69 -8.98
CA LYS A 135 10.94 -21.84 -8.27
C LYS A 135 10.46 -20.39 -8.13
N GLY A 136 9.27 -20.05 -8.67
CA GLY A 136 8.74 -18.70 -8.70
C GLY A 136 9.41 -17.80 -9.75
N GLU A 137 9.97 -18.38 -10.80
CA GLU A 137 10.58 -17.64 -11.91
C GLU A 137 9.55 -17.47 -13.02
N VAL A 138 9.36 -16.27 -13.50
CA VAL A 138 8.57 -15.99 -14.71
C VAL A 138 9.40 -16.42 -15.90
N ILE A 139 8.98 -17.52 -16.54
CA ILE A 139 9.69 -18.12 -17.69
C ILE A 139 9.14 -17.64 -19.03
N ASP A 140 7.91 -17.14 -19.04
CA ASP A 140 7.27 -16.51 -20.18
C ASP A 140 6.19 -15.55 -19.69
N HIS A 141 5.90 -14.49 -20.47
CA HIS A 141 4.81 -13.57 -20.16
C HIS A 141 4.22 -12.96 -21.42
N LYS A 142 3.00 -12.51 -21.30
CA LYS A 142 2.29 -11.78 -22.35
C LYS A 142 1.50 -10.62 -21.73
N ILE A 143 1.75 -9.42 -22.23
CA ILE A 143 0.96 -8.24 -21.91
C ILE A 143 0.04 -7.96 -23.09
N ALA A 144 -1.28 -7.91 -22.85
CA ALA A 144 -2.26 -7.82 -23.93
C ALA A 144 -3.52 -7.06 -23.51
N GLU A 145 -4.16 -6.44 -24.51
CA GLU A 145 -5.51 -5.92 -24.38
C GLU A 145 -6.49 -7.08 -24.42
N THR A 146 -7.37 -7.17 -23.43
CA THR A 146 -8.27 -8.31 -23.25
C THR A 146 -9.71 -7.86 -23.00
N VAL A 147 -10.65 -8.78 -23.20
CA VAL A 147 -12.02 -8.70 -22.70
C VAL A 147 -12.18 -9.80 -21.66
N ILE A 148 -12.65 -9.42 -20.49
CA ILE A 148 -12.80 -10.32 -19.36
C ILE A 148 -14.23 -10.28 -18.79
N LYS A 149 -14.54 -11.30 -17.98
CA LYS A 149 -15.77 -11.37 -17.21
C LYS A 149 -15.49 -12.00 -15.86
N THR A 150 -15.54 -11.22 -14.80
CA THR A 150 -15.29 -11.72 -13.45
C THR A 150 -16.38 -12.70 -13.03
N ASN A 151 -16.03 -13.91 -12.63
CA ASN A 151 -16.97 -14.95 -12.21
C ASN A 151 -17.55 -14.66 -10.81
N ARG A 152 -16.70 -14.21 -9.90
CA ARG A 152 -17.12 -13.88 -8.53
C ARG A 152 -16.33 -12.69 -7.99
N ARG A 153 -17.03 -11.81 -7.28
CA ARG A 153 -16.43 -10.82 -6.41
C ARG A 153 -16.21 -11.45 -5.04
N MET A 154 -14.95 -11.73 -4.71
CA MET A 154 -14.56 -12.25 -3.40
C MET A 154 -14.14 -11.13 -2.48
N THR A 155 -14.20 -11.40 -1.18
CA THR A 155 -13.64 -10.51 -0.16
C THR A 155 -12.43 -11.14 0.50
N TYR A 156 -11.54 -10.31 1.05
CA TYR A 156 -10.42 -10.81 1.85
C TYR A 156 -10.88 -11.72 2.98
N THR A 157 -12.02 -11.39 3.60
CA THR A 157 -12.63 -12.18 4.67
C THR A 157 -13.05 -13.55 4.17
N ASN A 158 -13.75 -13.65 3.04
CA ASN A 158 -14.22 -14.94 2.51
C ASN A 158 -13.06 -15.83 2.06
N VAL A 159 -12.06 -15.26 1.40
CA VAL A 159 -10.87 -16.02 0.98
C VAL A 159 -10.07 -16.50 2.20
N LYS A 160 -9.93 -15.67 3.25
CA LYS A 160 -9.34 -16.10 4.53
C LYS A 160 -10.10 -17.26 5.15
N LYS A 161 -11.44 -17.21 5.19
CA LYS A 161 -12.28 -18.30 5.72
C LYS A 161 -12.07 -19.60 4.94
N ILE A 162 -11.88 -19.52 3.62
CA ILE A 162 -11.60 -20.70 2.78
C ILE A 162 -10.18 -21.24 3.07
N LEU A 163 -9.17 -20.39 3.02
CA LEU A 163 -7.75 -20.81 3.02
C LEU A 163 -7.19 -21.07 4.43
N ALA A 164 -7.54 -20.23 5.40
CA ALA A 164 -6.99 -20.30 6.75
C ALA A 164 -7.94 -20.94 7.75
N ASP A 165 -9.17 -20.44 7.84
CA ASP A 165 -10.13 -20.85 8.87
C ASP A 165 -10.81 -22.18 8.52
N LYS A 166 -10.77 -22.62 7.25
CA LYS A 166 -11.40 -23.85 6.73
C LYS A 166 -12.90 -23.91 7.05
N ASP A 167 -13.59 -22.77 6.93
CA ASP A 167 -15.02 -22.65 7.17
C ASP A 167 -15.83 -23.49 6.17
N ALA A 168 -16.47 -24.56 6.65
CA ALA A 168 -17.17 -25.50 5.79
C ALA A 168 -18.34 -24.89 5.00
N ALA A 169 -19.03 -23.90 5.56
CA ALA A 169 -20.16 -23.24 4.90
C ALA A 169 -19.67 -22.38 3.74
N VAL A 170 -18.61 -21.60 3.95
CA VAL A 170 -18.02 -20.75 2.92
C VAL A 170 -17.33 -21.60 1.84
N ILE A 171 -16.67 -22.70 2.21
CA ILE A 171 -16.09 -23.66 1.25
C ILE A 171 -17.17 -24.27 0.36
N GLU A 172 -18.32 -24.66 0.92
CA GLU A 172 -19.42 -25.22 0.09
C GLU A 172 -20.03 -24.17 -0.83
N GLU A 173 -20.18 -22.93 -0.36
CA GLU A 173 -20.69 -21.82 -1.17
C GLU A 173 -19.83 -21.53 -2.39
N TYR A 174 -18.49 -21.58 -2.23
CA TYR A 174 -17.51 -21.27 -3.27
C TYR A 174 -16.72 -22.50 -3.75
N LYS A 175 -17.27 -23.67 -3.62
CA LYS A 175 -16.57 -24.96 -3.90
C LYS A 175 -15.89 -25.04 -5.27
N GLU A 176 -16.44 -24.40 -6.28
CA GLU A 176 -15.85 -24.37 -7.63
C GLU A 176 -14.56 -23.58 -7.69
N LEU A 177 -14.36 -22.61 -6.79
CA LEU A 177 -13.19 -21.73 -6.73
C LEU A 177 -12.11 -22.24 -5.77
N VAL A 178 -12.44 -23.11 -4.84
CA VAL A 178 -11.53 -23.61 -3.80
C VAL A 178 -10.24 -24.19 -4.37
N PRO A 179 -10.25 -25.06 -5.41
CA PRO A 179 -9.01 -25.57 -6.00
C PRO A 179 -8.10 -24.48 -6.57
N MET A 180 -8.69 -23.42 -7.15
CA MET A 180 -7.93 -22.28 -7.67
C MET A 180 -7.31 -21.48 -6.51
N PHE A 181 -8.06 -21.21 -5.43
CA PHE A 181 -7.52 -20.52 -4.27
C PHE A 181 -6.39 -21.27 -3.58
N GLU A 182 -6.48 -22.58 -3.48
CA GLU A 182 -5.39 -23.41 -2.93
C GLU A 182 -4.12 -23.30 -3.78
N LYS A 183 -4.24 -23.31 -5.11
CA LYS A 183 -3.11 -23.10 -6.01
C LYS A 183 -2.58 -21.65 -5.98
N MET A 184 -3.46 -20.68 -5.80
CA MET A 184 -3.06 -19.29 -5.60
C MET A 184 -2.25 -19.11 -4.32
N ALA A 185 -2.67 -19.72 -3.21
CA ALA A 185 -1.95 -19.70 -1.95
C ALA A 185 -0.57 -20.37 -2.05
N GLU A 186 -0.49 -21.50 -2.76
CA GLU A 186 0.77 -22.21 -3.05
C GLU A 186 1.74 -21.32 -3.84
N LEU A 187 1.28 -20.72 -4.94
CA LEU A 187 2.08 -19.82 -5.75
C LEU A 187 2.51 -18.57 -4.98
N ALA A 188 1.60 -17.93 -4.24
CA ALA A 188 1.92 -16.75 -3.44
C ALA A 188 3.02 -17.05 -2.41
N ALA A 189 2.98 -18.23 -1.76
CA ALA A 189 4.02 -18.64 -0.82
C ALA A 189 5.39 -18.83 -1.52
N ILE A 190 5.41 -19.39 -2.73
CA ILE A 190 6.63 -19.53 -3.54
C ILE A 190 7.22 -18.16 -3.90
N LEU A 191 6.38 -17.24 -4.39
CA LEU A 191 6.78 -15.90 -4.78
C LEU A 191 7.32 -15.10 -3.58
N ARG A 192 6.64 -15.18 -2.43
CA ARG A 192 7.08 -14.55 -1.19
C ARG A 192 8.41 -15.09 -0.72
N LYS A 193 8.58 -16.42 -0.69
CA LYS A 193 9.84 -17.06 -0.32
C LYS A 193 11.00 -16.60 -1.20
N LYS A 194 10.77 -16.50 -2.52
CA LYS A 194 11.77 -15.99 -3.47
C LYS A 194 12.13 -14.53 -3.18
N ARG A 195 11.12 -13.67 -2.96
CA ARG A 195 11.30 -12.25 -2.64
C ARG A 195 12.06 -12.06 -1.33
N MET A 196 11.70 -12.79 -0.28
CA MET A 196 12.40 -12.76 1.01
C MET A 196 13.85 -13.24 0.89
N LYS A 197 14.11 -14.29 0.10
CA LYS A 197 15.47 -14.77 -0.17
C LYS A 197 16.32 -13.72 -0.89
N ARG A 198 15.72 -12.93 -1.76
CA ARG A 198 16.36 -11.80 -2.46
C ARG A 198 16.75 -10.66 -1.50
N GLY A 199 16.05 -10.52 -0.37
CA GLY A 199 16.31 -9.51 0.65
C GLY A 199 15.23 -8.42 0.73
N SER A 200 14.03 -8.68 0.21
CA SER A 200 12.89 -7.77 0.39
C SER A 200 12.62 -7.52 1.87
N ILE A 201 12.43 -6.25 2.21
CA ILE A 201 12.15 -5.83 3.59
C ILE A 201 10.63 -5.79 3.74
N ASP A 202 10.10 -6.54 4.69
CA ASP A 202 8.69 -6.49 5.06
C ASP A 202 8.56 -5.74 6.40
N PHE A 203 8.01 -4.53 6.37
CA PHE A 203 7.67 -3.78 7.56
C PHE A 203 6.23 -4.13 7.93
N ASP A 204 6.05 -5.00 8.88
CA ASP A 204 4.72 -5.41 9.37
C ASP A 204 4.26 -4.49 10.51
N PHE A 205 4.16 -3.18 10.23
CA PHE A 205 3.55 -2.26 11.18
C PHE A 205 2.02 -2.42 11.17
N PRO A 206 1.39 -2.50 12.34
CA PRO A 206 -0.06 -2.58 12.40
C PRO A 206 -0.70 -1.28 11.88
N GLU A 207 -1.36 -1.37 10.73
CA GLU A 207 -2.20 -0.29 10.24
C GLU A 207 -3.45 -0.16 11.10
N THR A 208 -3.98 1.03 11.22
CA THR A 208 -5.17 1.31 12.03
C THR A 208 -6.43 1.20 11.17
N LYS A 209 -7.39 0.39 11.60
CA LYS A 209 -8.77 0.40 11.10
C LYS A 209 -9.66 1.15 12.09
N VAL A 210 -10.26 2.24 11.63
CA VAL A 210 -11.27 2.98 12.39
C VAL A 210 -12.64 2.54 11.94
N VAL A 211 -13.49 2.12 12.87
CA VAL A 211 -14.89 1.77 12.60
C VAL A 211 -15.77 2.95 12.97
N LEU A 212 -16.57 3.40 12.01
CA LEU A 212 -17.48 4.54 12.19
C LEU A 212 -18.93 4.06 12.34
N ASP A 213 -19.75 4.85 13.04
CA ASP A 213 -21.19 4.74 12.98
C ASP A 213 -21.78 5.42 11.72
N GLU A 214 -23.10 5.41 11.58
CA GLU A 214 -23.81 6.02 10.46
C GLU A 214 -23.62 7.54 10.37
N ASP A 215 -23.33 8.20 11.48
CA ASP A 215 -23.08 9.65 11.59
C ASP A 215 -21.60 10.00 11.38
N GLY A 216 -20.74 9.00 11.21
CA GLY A 216 -19.30 9.17 10.98
C GLY A 216 -18.47 9.34 12.26
N HIS A 217 -19.03 9.01 13.43
CA HIS A 217 -18.29 9.00 14.69
C HIS A 217 -17.54 7.68 14.88
N PRO A 218 -16.33 7.71 15.42
CA PRO A 218 -15.56 6.50 15.67
C PRO A 218 -16.15 5.73 16.87
N ILE A 219 -16.54 4.48 16.62
CA ILE A 219 -17.09 3.57 17.64
C ILE A 219 -16.10 2.49 18.04
N ASP A 220 -15.10 2.20 17.20
CA ASP A 220 -14.05 1.23 17.50
C ASP A 220 -12.78 1.56 16.73
N ILE A 221 -11.63 1.26 17.32
CA ILE A 221 -10.32 1.39 16.69
C ILE A 221 -9.56 0.09 16.93
N LYS A 222 -9.09 -0.53 15.86
CA LYS A 222 -8.38 -1.80 15.91
C LYS A 222 -7.29 -1.91 14.85
N PRO A 223 -6.31 -2.80 15.03
CA PRO A 223 -5.36 -3.12 13.97
C PRO A 223 -6.07 -3.67 12.75
N TYR A 224 -5.59 -3.30 11.57
CA TYR A 224 -6.02 -3.88 10.30
C TYR A 224 -5.54 -5.34 10.21
N ASP A 225 -6.46 -6.26 9.84
CA ASP A 225 -6.14 -7.68 9.69
C ASP A 225 -5.43 -7.95 8.35
N ARG A 226 -4.11 -8.02 8.37
CA ARG A 226 -3.29 -8.44 7.23
C ARG A 226 -3.22 -9.97 7.20
N ASN A 227 -4.09 -10.59 6.43
CA ASN A 227 -4.29 -12.05 6.41
C ASN A 227 -3.74 -12.72 5.13
N VAL A 228 -3.96 -14.02 5.00
CA VAL A 228 -3.50 -14.82 3.85
C VAL A 228 -4.01 -14.30 2.52
N ALA A 229 -5.23 -13.77 2.47
CA ALA A 229 -5.84 -13.26 1.25
C ALA A 229 -5.24 -11.93 0.80
N THR A 230 -5.04 -10.99 1.74
CA THR A 230 -4.37 -9.71 1.45
C THR A 230 -2.94 -9.92 0.97
N LYS A 231 -2.22 -10.84 1.62
CA LYS A 231 -0.85 -11.20 1.26
C LYS A 231 -0.75 -11.87 -0.11
N LEU A 232 -1.73 -12.70 -0.47
CA LEU A 232 -1.81 -13.37 -1.76
C LEU A 232 -1.95 -12.36 -2.91
N ILE A 233 -2.89 -11.44 -2.80
CA ILE A 233 -3.09 -10.38 -3.80
C ILE A 233 -1.87 -9.48 -3.90
N GLU A 234 -1.27 -9.09 -2.77
CA GLU A 234 -0.02 -8.34 -2.76
C GLU A 234 1.08 -9.03 -3.57
N ASP A 235 1.33 -10.32 -3.33
CA ASP A 235 2.38 -11.06 -4.05
C ASP A 235 2.10 -11.12 -5.57
N PHE A 236 0.84 -11.24 -5.98
CA PHE A 236 0.45 -11.25 -7.40
C PHE A 236 0.59 -9.87 -8.05
N MET A 237 0.24 -8.80 -7.35
CA MET A 237 0.43 -7.44 -7.84
C MET A 237 1.92 -7.09 -7.95
N LEU A 238 2.73 -7.50 -6.98
CA LEU A 238 4.17 -7.28 -6.99
C LEU A 238 4.84 -7.95 -8.20
N ILE A 239 4.54 -9.22 -8.46
CA ILE A 239 5.16 -9.93 -9.59
C ILE A 239 4.70 -9.37 -10.95
N ALA A 240 3.45 -8.93 -11.08
CA ALA A 240 2.96 -8.27 -12.27
C ALA A 240 3.66 -6.92 -12.49
N ASN A 241 3.78 -6.10 -11.46
CA ASN A 241 4.50 -4.83 -11.52
C ASN A 241 5.98 -4.99 -11.88
N GLU A 242 6.66 -6.00 -11.32
CA GLU A 242 8.05 -6.32 -11.66
C GLU A 242 8.18 -6.78 -13.11
N THR A 243 7.30 -7.67 -13.57
CA THR A 243 7.32 -8.21 -14.94
C THR A 243 7.10 -7.12 -15.99
N VAL A 244 6.11 -6.25 -15.77
CA VAL A 244 5.84 -5.13 -16.67
C VAL A 244 7.01 -4.14 -16.71
N ALA A 245 7.57 -3.80 -15.54
CA ALA A 245 8.70 -2.88 -15.47
C ALA A 245 9.94 -3.41 -16.17
N GLU A 246 10.26 -4.68 -15.99
CA GLU A 246 11.40 -5.34 -16.63
C GLU A 246 11.25 -5.41 -18.15
N ASP A 247 10.05 -5.78 -18.65
CA ASP A 247 9.75 -5.86 -20.06
C ASP A 247 9.95 -4.52 -20.76
N TYR A 248 9.39 -3.45 -20.23
CA TYR A 248 9.50 -2.10 -20.82
C TYR A 248 10.86 -1.47 -20.65
N PHE A 249 11.60 -1.81 -19.62
CA PHE A 249 13.00 -1.42 -19.46
C PHE A 249 13.88 -1.98 -20.61
N TRP A 250 13.77 -3.27 -20.88
CA TRP A 250 14.57 -3.90 -21.93
C TRP A 250 14.13 -3.53 -23.36
N GLN A 251 12.91 -3.08 -23.54
CA GLN A 251 12.43 -2.50 -24.80
C GLN A 251 12.91 -1.04 -25.00
N GLU A 252 13.55 -0.43 -23.99
CA GLU A 252 14.04 0.95 -24.02
C GLU A 252 12.93 1.97 -24.38
N ILE A 253 11.71 1.73 -23.89
CA ILE A 253 10.56 2.62 -24.11
C ILE A 253 10.49 3.61 -22.95
N PRO A 254 10.23 4.92 -23.22
CA PRO A 254 9.97 5.89 -22.15
C PRO A 254 8.86 5.42 -21.22
N PHE A 255 9.14 5.40 -19.92
CA PHE A 255 8.26 4.77 -18.94
C PHE A 255 8.29 5.49 -17.59
N VAL A 256 7.30 5.23 -16.72
CA VAL A 256 7.30 5.71 -15.34
C VAL A 256 7.52 4.52 -14.41
N TYR A 257 8.60 4.59 -13.65
CA TYR A 257 8.98 3.58 -12.66
C TYR A 257 8.60 4.02 -11.25
N ARG A 258 8.42 3.07 -10.36
CA ARG A 258 8.34 3.28 -8.93
C ARG A 258 9.70 2.94 -8.32
N THR A 259 10.45 3.94 -7.92
CA THR A 259 11.82 3.78 -7.44
C THR A 259 11.90 4.03 -5.94
N HIS A 260 12.76 3.29 -5.29
CA HIS A 260 13.11 3.48 -3.90
C HIS A 260 14.64 3.46 -3.79
N ASP A 261 15.22 4.63 -3.64
CA ASP A 261 16.66 4.79 -3.60
C ASP A 261 17.26 4.16 -2.35
N LYS A 262 18.55 3.83 -2.41
CA LYS A 262 19.33 3.37 -1.27
C LYS A 262 19.29 4.39 -0.14
N PRO A 263 19.27 3.92 1.13
CA PRO A 263 19.32 4.81 2.28
C PRO A 263 20.56 5.69 2.28
N ASP A 264 20.45 6.81 2.97
CA ASP A 264 21.58 7.71 3.19
C ASP A 264 22.62 7.05 4.11
N SER A 265 23.91 7.10 3.71
CA SER A 265 25.00 6.45 4.44
C SER A 265 25.18 6.99 5.87
N GLU A 266 24.96 8.29 6.10
CA GLU A 266 25.04 8.87 7.45
C GLU A 266 23.93 8.36 8.36
N LYS A 267 22.70 8.24 7.82
CA LYS A 267 21.57 7.69 8.59
C LYS A 267 21.79 6.23 8.94
N ILE A 268 22.35 5.46 8.01
CA ILE A 268 22.69 4.04 8.26
C ILE A 268 23.82 3.91 9.27
N ALA A 269 24.84 4.77 9.24
CA ALA A 269 25.89 4.79 10.22
C ALA A 269 25.35 5.11 11.63
N LYS A 270 24.46 6.10 11.75
CA LYS A 270 23.79 6.44 13.01
C LYS A 270 22.94 5.27 13.51
N LEU A 271 22.16 4.63 12.63
CA LEU A 271 21.40 3.43 12.98
C LEU A 271 22.32 2.32 13.51
N SER A 272 23.41 2.05 12.79
CA SER A 272 24.40 1.02 13.18
C SER A 272 24.99 1.29 14.56
N THR A 273 25.40 2.53 14.82
CA THR A 273 25.93 2.94 16.13
C THR A 273 24.87 2.74 17.22
N PHE A 274 23.64 3.15 16.95
CA PHE A 274 22.54 3.05 17.91
C PHE A 274 22.21 1.60 18.28
N ILE A 275 22.03 0.71 17.29
CA ILE A 275 21.65 -0.69 17.53
C ILE A 275 22.75 -1.49 18.25
N ASN A 276 24.01 -1.05 18.18
CA ASN A 276 25.11 -1.66 18.93
C ASN A 276 24.88 -1.57 20.45
N ASN A 277 24.18 -0.53 20.94
CA ASN A 277 23.84 -0.39 22.36
C ASN A 277 22.90 -1.51 22.85
N PHE A 278 22.19 -2.16 21.93
CA PHE A 278 21.28 -3.28 22.17
C PHE A 278 21.91 -4.65 21.79
N GLY A 279 23.19 -4.66 21.42
CA GLY A 279 23.90 -5.87 21.02
C GLY A 279 23.65 -6.35 19.59
N TYR A 280 23.00 -5.53 18.77
CA TYR A 280 22.80 -5.83 17.34
C TYR A 280 23.89 -5.20 16.49
N THR A 281 24.22 -5.86 15.39
CA THR A 281 25.24 -5.40 14.43
C THR A 281 24.66 -5.36 13.02
N LEU A 282 25.03 -4.34 12.26
CA LEU A 282 24.68 -4.17 10.86
C LEU A 282 25.96 -4.21 10.02
N HIS A 283 26.01 -5.09 9.03
CA HIS A 283 27.13 -5.13 8.08
C HIS A 283 26.89 -4.10 6.98
N ILE A 284 27.76 -3.09 6.96
CA ILE A 284 27.77 -2.04 5.96
C ILE A 284 28.96 -2.33 5.03
N GLY A 285 28.71 -2.45 3.71
CA GLY A 285 29.78 -2.52 2.71
C GLY A 285 30.59 -1.23 2.66
N ALA A 286 31.53 -1.14 1.74
CA ALA A 286 32.46 0.00 1.66
C ALA A 286 31.75 1.37 1.66
N ASP A 287 30.57 1.49 1.04
CA ASP A 287 29.78 2.72 1.01
C ASP A 287 28.25 2.52 1.06
N GLU A 288 27.77 1.25 1.15
CA GLU A 288 26.34 0.97 0.99
C GLU A 288 25.88 -0.21 1.85
N VAL A 289 24.66 -0.14 2.36
CA VAL A 289 23.97 -1.26 2.99
C VAL A 289 23.14 -2.02 1.95
N HIS A 290 23.22 -3.35 1.99
CA HIS A 290 22.36 -4.19 1.17
C HIS A 290 21.00 -4.38 1.85
N PRO A 291 19.86 -4.40 1.13
CA PRO A 291 18.52 -4.58 1.74
C PRO A 291 18.44 -5.78 2.67
N LYS A 292 19.11 -6.88 2.31
CA LYS A 292 19.16 -8.11 3.10
C LYS A 292 19.76 -7.93 4.51
N GLU A 293 20.63 -6.96 4.70
CA GLU A 293 21.21 -6.70 6.05
C GLU A 293 20.17 -6.03 6.95
N LEU A 294 19.38 -5.09 6.41
CA LEU A 294 18.25 -4.52 7.15
C LEU A 294 17.15 -5.56 7.40
N GLN A 295 16.86 -6.42 6.42
CA GLN A 295 15.94 -7.54 6.60
C GLN A 295 16.37 -8.45 7.75
N LYS A 296 17.66 -8.86 7.81
CA LYS A 296 18.20 -9.67 8.88
C LYS A 296 18.12 -9.00 10.25
N LEU A 297 18.34 -7.67 10.30
CA LEU A 297 18.20 -6.89 11.53
C LEU A 297 16.76 -6.97 12.03
N LEU A 298 15.78 -6.68 11.15
CA LEU A 298 14.35 -6.73 11.51
C LEU A 298 13.92 -8.12 11.97
N MET A 299 14.39 -9.19 11.31
CA MET A 299 14.12 -10.57 11.73
C MET A 299 14.73 -10.93 13.09
N LYS A 300 15.86 -10.31 13.47
CA LYS A 300 16.50 -10.54 14.78
C LYS A 300 15.79 -9.84 15.93
N VAL A 301 15.18 -8.68 15.66
CA VAL A 301 14.46 -7.90 16.68
C VAL A 301 13.00 -8.31 16.81
N ASP A 302 12.49 -9.08 15.88
CA ASP A 302 11.10 -9.59 15.88
C ASP A 302 10.79 -10.31 17.20
N GLY A 303 9.71 -9.88 17.88
CA GLY A 303 9.28 -10.40 19.19
C GLY A 303 10.12 -9.94 20.40
N THR A 304 11.09 -9.04 20.21
CA THR A 304 11.87 -8.44 21.32
C THR A 304 11.27 -7.12 21.79
N ASP A 305 11.67 -6.65 22.98
CA ASP A 305 11.23 -5.37 23.52
C ASP A 305 11.68 -4.17 22.64
N GLU A 306 12.77 -4.32 21.90
CA GLU A 306 13.36 -3.31 21.04
C GLU A 306 12.76 -3.29 19.61
N GLU A 307 11.92 -4.25 19.26
CA GLU A 307 11.37 -4.41 17.90
C GLU A 307 10.76 -3.12 17.37
N SER A 308 9.83 -2.53 18.11
CA SER A 308 9.11 -1.32 17.67
C SER A 308 10.06 -0.15 17.42
N LEU A 309 11.06 0.04 18.29
CA LEU A 309 12.04 1.10 18.15
C LEU A 309 12.94 0.88 16.95
N ILE A 310 13.60 -0.28 16.89
CA ILE A 310 14.61 -0.56 15.85
C ILE A 310 13.93 -0.58 14.48
N SER A 311 12.72 -1.13 14.36
CA SER A 311 11.95 -1.12 13.14
C SER A 311 11.58 0.30 12.69
N ARG A 312 11.13 1.16 13.60
CA ARG A 312 10.82 2.58 13.30
C ARG A 312 12.08 3.38 12.91
N LEU A 313 13.19 3.17 13.59
CA LEU A 313 14.46 3.83 13.25
C LEU A 313 15.02 3.35 11.92
N THR A 314 14.90 2.05 11.64
CA THR A 314 15.26 1.47 10.34
C THR A 314 14.44 2.10 9.22
N LEU A 315 13.12 2.19 9.39
CA LEU A 315 12.24 2.85 8.41
C LEU A 315 12.61 4.33 8.19
N ARG A 316 12.88 5.08 9.28
CA ARG A 316 13.30 6.50 9.19
C ARG A 316 14.66 6.70 8.52
N SER A 317 15.52 5.68 8.54
CA SER A 317 16.81 5.71 7.87
C SER A 317 16.69 5.52 6.35
N MET A 318 15.56 4.99 5.89
CA MET A 318 15.30 4.76 4.48
C MET A 318 14.79 6.04 3.81
N LYS A 319 14.99 6.13 2.51
CA LYS A 319 14.37 7.17 1.68
C LYS A 319 12.91 6.84 1.41
N GLN A 320 12.14 7.81 0.97
CA GLN A 320 10.78 7.60 0.52
C GLN A 320 10.78 7.15 -0.95
N ALA A 321 9.94 6.16 -1.28
CA ALA A 321 9.73 5.77 -2.67
C ALA A 321 9.05 6.90 -3.46
N ARG A 322 9.31 6.97 -4.77
CA ARG A 322 8.80 8.02 -5.66
C ARG A 322 8.63 7.49 -7.08
N TYR A 323 7.93 8.25 -7.90
CA TYR A 323 7.85 7.98 -9.33
C TYR A 323 8.98 8.70 -10.05
N THR A 324 9.60 8.03 -11.02
CA THR A 324 10.72 8.57 -11.83
C THR A 324 10.67 7.97 -13.24
N THR A 325 11.37 8.62 -14.17
CA THR A 325 11.59 8.10 -15.53
C THR A 325 12.85 7.23 -15.60
N ALA A 326 13.75 7.33 -14.62
CA ALA A 326 14.94 6.51 -14.52
C ALA A 326 14.68 5.26 -13.67
N CYS A 327 14.99 4.07 -14.20
CA CYS A 327 14.85 2.81 -13.48
C CYS A 327 16.07 2.58 -12.58
N THR A 328 16.00 3.04 -11.33
CA THR A 328 17.07 2.88 -10.33
C THR A 328 16.82 1.71 -9.36
N GLY A 329 15.74 0.97 -9.56
CA GLY A 329 15.34 -0.14 -8.71
C GLY A 329 14.53 0.29 -7.48
N HIS A 330 14.13 -0.70 -6.70
CA HIS A 330 13.34 -0.48 -5.48
C HIS A 330 14.01 -1.16 -4.28
N PHE A 331 14.72 -0.39 -3.47
CA PHE A 331 15.53 -0.88 -2.36
C PHE A 331 14.73 -1.75 -1.38
N GLY A 332 13.59 -1.28 -0.90
CA GLY A 332 12.76 -2.02 0.08
C GLY A 332 12.25 -3.36 -0.44
N LEU A 333 11.95 -3.48 -1.74
CA LEU A 333 11.54 -4.73 -2.38
C LEU A 333 12.72 -5.57 -2.86
N ALA A 334 13.94 -5.03 -2.77
CA ALA A 334 15.13 -5.63 -3.38
C ALA A 334 14.90 -5.97 -4.87
N ALA A 335 14.14 -5.13 -5.59
CA ALA A 335 13.78 -5.31 -6.99
C ALA A 335 14.62 -4.40 -7.89
N ASN A 336 15.14 -4.96 -9.00
CA ASN A 336 15.89 -4.17 -9.98
C ASN A 336 14.97 -3.34 -10.87
N TYR A 337 13.77 -3.84 -11.14
CA TYR A 337 12.75 -3.21 -11.98
C TYR A 337 11.44 -3.19 -11.22
N TYR A 338 10.82 -2.03 -11.11
CA TYR A 338 9.54 -1.92 -10.44
C TYR A 338 8.73 -0.72 -10.97
N CYS A 339 7.47 -0.93 -11.21
CA CYS A 339 6.52 0.10 -11.57
C CYS A 339 5.19 -0.12 -10.85
N HIS A 340 4.29 0.83 -10.95
CA HIS A 340 2.90 0.69 -10.56
C HIS A 340 2.04 0.53 -11.81
N PHE A 341 1.55 -0.69 -12.05
CA PHE A 341 0.74 -1.08 -13.20
C PHE A 341 -0.71 -1.41 -12.82
N THR A 342 -0.92 -1.82 -11.58
CA THR A 342 -2.09 -2.59 -11.14
C THR A 342 -3.28 -1.77 -10.63
N SER A 343 -3.22 -0.42 -10.63
CA SER A 343 -4.31 0.39 -10.07
C SER A 343 -4.56 1.70 -10.83
N PRO A 344 -4.94 1.67 -12.11
CA PRO A 344 -5.16 2.86 -12.94
C PRO A 344 -6.43 3.63 -12.60
N ILE A 345 -7.40 3.05 -11.86
CA ILE A 345 -8.60 3.77 -11.40
C ILE A 345 -8.21 4.82 -10.36
N ARG A 346 -7.23 4.52 -9.52
CA ARG A 346 -6.88 5.34 -8.37
C ARG A 346 -5.48 5.96 -8.41
N ARG A 347 -4.62 5.61 -9.37
CA ARG A 347 -3.26 6.17 -9.51
C ARG A 347 -2.99 6.58 -10.96
N TYR A 348 -2.61 7.83 -11.15
CA TYR A 348 -2.33 8.36 -12.49
C TYR A 348 -1.09 7.73 -13.17
N PRO A 349 0.02 7.42 -12.48
CA PRO A 349 1.15 6.74 -13.12
C PRO A 349 0.77 5.41 -13.78
N ASP A 350 -0.10 4.63 -13.15
CA ASP A 350 -0.63 3.38 -13.72
C ASP A 350 -1.42 3.65 -15.01
N LEU A 351 -2.31 4.62 -14.98
CA LEU A 351 -3.05 5.05 -16.16
C LEU A 351 -2.11 5.50 -17.30
N GLN A 352 -1.07 6.26 -16.96
CA GLN A 352 -0.10 6.74 -17.93
C GLN A 352 0.69 5.60 -18.58
N ILE A 353 1.20 4.65 -17.80
CA ILE A 353 1.93 3.52 -18.38
C ILE A 353 1.02 2.59 -19.19
N HIS A 354 -0.25 2.44 -18.83
CA HIS A 354 -1.22 1.71 -19.63
C HIS A 354 -1.35 2.27 -21.06
N ARG A 355 -1.34 3.59 -21.22
CA ARG A 355 -1.34 4.24 -22.54
C ARG A 355 -0.08 3.89 -23.34
N ILE A 356 1.09 3.99 -22.70
CA ILE A 356 2.38 3.66 -23.32
C ILE A 356 2.39 2.20 -23.76
N ILE A 357 1.96 1.30 -22.88
CA ILE A 357 1.87 -0.14 -23.17
C ILE A 357 0.96 -0.42 -24.36
N LYS A 358 -0.23 0.18 -24.40
CA LYS A 358 -1.19 -0.03 -25.48
C LYS A 358 -0.68 0.53 -26.82
N GLU A 359 -0.05 1.70 -26.84
CA GLU A 359 0.56 2.23 -28.05
C GLU A 359 1.67 1.33 -28.57
N ASN A 360 2.47 0.77 -27.67
CA ASN A 360 3.53 -0.16 -28.04
C ASN A 360 2.97 -1.47 -28.60
N ILE A 361 2.00 -2.08 -27.94
CA ILE A 361 1.35 -3.32 -28.39
C ILE A 361 0.70 -3.12 -29.77
N ARG A 362 0.12 -1.96 -30.03
CA ARG A 362 -0.52 -1.60 -31.29
C ARG A 362 0.44 -1.19 -32.40
N GLY A 363 1.77 -1.23 -32.12
CA GLY A 363 2.80 -0.82 -33.08
C GLY A 363 2.80 0.68 -33.41
N ARG A 364 2.29 1.51 -32.50
CA ARG A 364 2.17 2.97 -32.68
C ARG A 364 3.31 3.76 -32.02
N MET A 365 4.20 3.09 -31.30
CA MET A 365 5.34 3.71 -30.62
C MET A 365 6.46 4.06 -31.62
N ASN A 366 6.23 5.13 -32.41
CA ASN A 366 7.23 5.69 -33.32
C ASN A 366 8.06 6.78 -32.62
N ASP A 367 9.06 7.33 -33.32
CA ASP A 367 10.00 8.31 -32.75
C ASP A 367 9.25 9.57 -32.22
N ASN A 368 8.25 10.08 -32.91
CA ASN A 368 7.46 11.23 -32.45
C ASN A 368 6.73 10.92 -31.13
N ARG A 369 6.23 9.69 -30.96
CA ARG A 369 5.57 9.29 -29.71
C ARG A 369 6.58 9.07 -28.59
N ARG A 370 7.78 8.57 -28.90
CA ARG A 370 8.87 8.47 -27.94
C ARG A 370 9.28 9.86 -27.43
N GLU A 371 9.55 10.80 -28.34
CA GLU A 371 9.89 12.19 -28.00
C GLU A 371 8.78 12.86 -27.18
N HIS A 372 7.52 12.63 -27.54
CA HIS A 372 6.38 13.12 -26.78
C HIS A 372 6.44 12.64 -25.32
N TYR A 373 6.56 11.31 -25.10
CA TYR A 373 6.61 10.75 -23.75
C TYR A 373 7.87 11.20 -23.00
N GLU A 374 9.04 11.25 -23.62
CA GLU A 374 10.25 11.79 -23.01
C GLU A 374 10.05 13.25 -22.54
N SER A 375 9.26 14.02 -23.25
CA SER A 375 9.02 15.44 -22.89
C SER A 375 8.06 15.63 -21.72
N ILE A 376 7.12 14.68 -21.47
CA ILE A 376 6.06 14.85 -20.46
C ILE A 376 6.27 14.03 -19.19
N LEU A 377 6.93 12.88 -19.27
CA LEU A 377 6.90 11.88 -18.17
C LEU A 377 7.61 12.35 -16.90
N ASP A 378 8.63 13.19 -16.98
CA ASP A 378 9.27 13.76 -15.78
C ASP A 378 8.30 14.64 -14.99
N ALA A 379 7.50 15.46 -15.68
CA ALA A 379 6.48 16.28 -15.04
C ALA A 379 5.36 15.42 -14.44
N VAL A 380 4.94 14.37 -15.15
CA VAL A 380 3.93 13.41 -14.67
C VAL A 380 4.43 12.70 -13.40
N ALA A 381 5.65 12.18 -13.41
CA ALA A 381 6.25 11.48 -12.28
C ALA A 381 6.40 12.39 -11.05
N LYS A 382 6.82 13.63 -11.26
CA LYS A 382 6.91 14.64 -10.19
C LYS A 382 5.55 14.95 -9.59
N GLN A 383 4.56 15.28 -10.43
CA GLN A 383 3.19 15.57 -9.99
C GLN A 383 2.59 14.39 -9.22
N ALA A 384 2.73 13.17 -9.72
CA ALA A 384 2.22 11.98 -9.07
C ALA A 384 2.87 11.75 -7.69
N SER A 385 4.18 11.98 -7.55
CA SER A 385 4.87 11.86 -6.26
C SER A 385 4.45 12.92 -5.26
N GLU A 386 4.18 14.15 -5.71
CA GLU A 386 3.72 15.26 -4.85
C GLU A 386 2.28 15.02 -4.37
N THR A 387 1.40 14.60 -5.27
CA THR A 387 0.00 14.33 -4.93
C THR A 387 -0.15 13.10 -4.03
N GLU A 388 0.64 12.06 -4.22
CA GLU A 388 0.69 10.89 -3.34
C GLU A 388 1.07 11.30 -1.91
N ARG A 389 2.15 12.06 -1.72
CA ARG A 389 2.56 12.53 -0.39
C ARG A 389 1.48 13.37 0.29
N ARG A 390 0.84 14.26 -0.46
CA ARG A 390 -0.28 15.07 0.04
C ARG A 390 -1.46 14.20 0.48
N ALA A 391 -1.79 13.15 -0.30
CA ALA A 391 -2.83 12.20 0.05
C ALA A 391 -2.49 11.42 1.34
N GLU A 392 -1.29 10.83 1.42
CA GLU A 392 -0.81 10.10 2.60
C GLU A 392 -0.82 10.94 3.87
N GLU A 393 -0.42 12.22 3.78
CA GLU A 393 -0.47 13.14 4.92
C GLU A 393 -1.90 13.43 5.36
N ALA A 394 -2.81 13.69 4.42
CA ALA A 394 -4.22 13.94 4.73
C ALA A 394 -4.90 12.72 5.34
N GLU A 395 -4.64 11.53 4.81
CA GLU A 395 -5.13 10.24 5.33
C GLU A 395 -4.66 10.03 6.77
N ARG A 396 -3.36 10.19 7.03
CA ARG A 396 -2.77 10.08 8.37
C ARG A 396 -3.38 11.08 9.37
N GLU A 397 -3.58 12.32 8.94
CA GLU A 397 -4.16 13.36 9.79
C GLU A 397 -5.65 13.08 10.10
N THR A 398 -6.37 12.45 9.18
CA THR A 398 -7.76 12.05 9.42
C THR A 398 -7.84 10.88 10.43
N VAL A 399 -6.93 9.93 10.34
CA VAL A 399 -6.80 8.84 11.33
C VAL A 399 -6.49 9.40 12.73
N LYS A 400 -5.55 10.36 12.84
CA LYS A 400 -5.25 11.02 14.12
C LYS A 400 -6.45 11.74 14.70
N LEU A 401 -7.21 12.47 13.86
CA LEU A 401 -8.43 13.14 14.29
C LEU A 401 -9.44 12.15 14.85
N LYS A 402 -9.67 11.04 14.15
CA LYS A 402 -10.63 10.02 14.59
C LYS A 402 -10.16 9.29 15.85
N LYS A 403 -8.86 9.07 16.03
CA LYS A 403 -8.30 8.57 17.30
C LYS A 403 -8.56 9.55 18.46
N CYS A 404 -8.38 10.87 18.24
CA CYS A 404 -8.72 11.89 19.23
C CYS A 404 -10.21 11.92 19.57
N GLU A 405 -11.08 11.83 18.56
CA GLU A 405 -12.54 11.78 18.76
C GLU A 405 -12.92 10.57 19.61
N TYR A 406 -12.39 9.39 19.29
CA TYR A 406 -12.63 8.15 20.04
C TYR A 406 -12.18 8.28 21.49
N MET A 407 -10.95 8.72 21.72
CA MET A 407 -10.37 8.84 23.05
C MET A 407 -11.02 9.96 23.88
N SER A 408 -11.67 10.94 23.27
CA SER A 408 -12.41 11.97 24.00
C SER A 408 -13.59 11.42 24.81
N ASN A 409 -14.10 10.25 24.42
CA ASN A 409 -15.16 9.53 25.15
C ASN A 409 -14.64 8.64 26.28
N HIS A 410 -13.30 8.50 26.39
CA HIS A 410 -12.62 7.61 27.34
C HIS A 410 -11.75 8.37 28.34
N ILE A 411 -11.95 9.69 28.51
CA ILE A 411 -11.21 10.51 29.48
C ILE A 411 -11.46 9.97 30.88
N GLY A 412 -10.38 9.76 31.64
CA GLY A 412 -10.41 9.18 33.00
C GLY A 412 -10.36 7.65 33.01
N GLU A 413 -10.44 6.96 31.88
CA GLU A 413 -10.30 5.52 31.80
C GLU A 413 -8.84 5.10 31.79
N CYS A 414 -8.58 3.90 32.37
CA CYS A 414 -7.25 3.32 32.48
C CYS A 414 -7.04 2.26 31.41
N PHE A 415 -5.88 2.32 30.72
CA PHE A 415 -5.47 1.37 29.69
C PHE A 415 -4.07 0.82 29.97
N GLU A 416 -3.83 -0.41 29.54
CA GLU A 416 -2.48 -0.96 29.46
C GLU A 416 -1.93 -0.66 28.06
N GLY A 417 -0.70 -0.19 27.99
CA GLY A 417 0.01 0.09 26.74
C GLY A 417 1.48 -0.23 26.84
N VAL A 418 2.19 0.05 25.75
CA VAL A 418 3.63 -0.14 25.63
C VAL A 418 4.27 1.20 25.29
N ILE A 419 5.39 1.53 25.93
CA ILE A 419 6.16 2.73 25.60
C ILE A 419 6.72 2.57 24.19
N SER A 420 6.21 3.37 23.25
CA SER A 420 6.52 3.34 21.82
C SER A 420 7.57 4.37 21.39
N GLY A 421 7.84 5.34 22.25
CA GLY A 421 8.83 6.38 22.00
C GLY A 421 9.20 7.11 23.28
N VAL A 422 10.48 7.51 23.41
CA VAL A 422 10.96 8.30 24.53
C VAL A 422 11.67 9.54 24.00
N THR A 423 11.37 10.69 24.56
CA THR A 423 11.94 11.98 24.21
C THR A 423 12.25 12.80 25.45
N LYS A 424 12.96 13.91 25.29
CA LYS A 424 13.19 14.86 26.41
C LYS A 424 11.91 15.52 26.95
N TRP A 425 10.80 15.45 26.20
CA TRP A 425 9.51 16.04 26.61
C TRP A 425 8.61 15.07 27.36
N GLY A 426 8.96 13.77 27.36
CA GLY A 426 8.16 12.68 27.91
C GLY A 426 8.25 11.42 27.06
N PHE A 427 7.31 10.52 27.23
CA PHE A 427 7.27 9.30 26.45
C PHE A 427 5.89 9.04 25.85
N PHE A 428 5.88 8.41 24.68
CA PHE A 428 4.68 7.98 24.01
C PHE A 428 4.30 6.58 24.44
N VAL A 429 3.03 6.35 24.61
CA VAL A 429 2.46 5.02 24.93
C VAL A 429 1.48 4.63 23.84
N GLU A 430 1.72 3.49 23.23
CA GLU A 430 0.82 2.88 22.25
C GLU A 430 -0.05 1.83 22.91
N LEU A 431 -1.36 1.96 22.73
CA LEU A 431 -2.36 1.02 23.23
C LEU A 431 -2.55 -0.15 22.25
N PRO A 432 -3.10 -1.29 22.68
CA PRO A 432 -3.35 -2.44 21.79
C PRO A 432 -4.23 -2.14 20.57
N ASN A 433 -5.05 -1.10 20.64
CA ASN A 433 -5.88 -0.60 19.54
C ASN A 433 -5.13 0.38 18.62
N THR A 434 -3.80 0.49 18.70
CA THR A 434 -2.96 1.39 17.92
C THR A 434 -3.10 2.89 18.25
N VAL A 435 -3.85 3.26 19.25
CA VAL A 435 -3.89 4.67 19.72
C VAL A 435 -2.60 4.97 20.46
N GLU A 436 -1.98 6.09 20.12
CA GLU A 436 -0.75 6.58 20.78
C GLU A 436 -1.04 7.90 21.48
N GLY A 437 -0.59 8.05 22.72
CA GLY A 437 -0.68 9.28 23.51
C GLY A 437 0.62 9.61 24.20
N LEU A 438 0.80 10.87 24.59
CA LEU A 438 1.98 11.41 25.25
C LEU A 438 1.78 11.45 26.76
N VAL A 439 2.70 10.88 27.50
CA VAL A 439 2.92 11.17 28.94
C VAL A 439 4.02 12.23 29.02
N ARG A 440 3.67 13.44 29.48
CA ARG A 440 4.63 14.54 29.57
C ARG A 440 5.56 14.35 30.76
N VAL A 441 6.82 14.72 30.60
CA VAL A 441 7.78 14.69 31.71
C VAL A 441 7.33 15.57 32.88
N THR A 442 6.59 16.65 32.61
CA THR A 442 6.02 17.54 33.62
C THR A 442 4.94 16.90 34.49
N ASP A 443 4.31 15.83 34.02
CA ASP A 443 3.29 15.08 34.73
C ASP A 443 3.86 13.94 35.60
N LEU A 444 5.17 13.71 35.48
CA LEU A 444 5.94 12.80 36.33
C LEU A 444 6.43 13.57 37.57
N THR A 445 5.57 13.65 38.60
CA THR A 445 5.82 14.49 39.78
C THR A 445 6.61 13.79 40.89
N ASP A 446 6.94 12.51 40.69
CA ASP A 446 7.62 11.67 41.68
C ASP A 446 9.15 11.85 41.67
N ASP A 447 9.72 12.39 40.61
CA ASP A 447 11.18 12.63 40.48
C ASP A 447 11.48 13.68 39.39
N PHE A 448 12.73 14.08 39.29
CA PHE A 448 13.27 14.81 38.15
C PHE A 448 13.86 13.83 37.15
N TYR A 449 13.32 13.83 35.91
CA TYR A 449 13.69 12.87 34.88
C TYR A 449 14.61 13.48 33.83
N GLU A 450 15.74 12.81 33.57
CA GLU A 450 16.67 13.15 32.51
C GLU A 450 16.52 12.19 31.33
N PHE A 451 16.63 12.73 30.13
CA PHE A 451 16.58 11.94 28.90
C PHE A 451 17.98 11.51 28.46
N TYR A 452 18.15 10.22 28.30
CA TYR A 452 19.39 9.60 27.80
C TYR A 452 19.19 9.21 26.32
N GLU A 453 19.81 10.00 25.42
CA GLU A 453 19.66 9.83 23.97
C GLU A 453 20.25 8.51 23.47
N ASP A 454 21.34 8.04 24.10
CA ASP A 454 22.03 6.80 23.68
C ASP A 454 21.20 5.54 23.92
N THR A 455 20.33 5.54 24.93
CA THR A 455 19.49 4.38 25.30
C THR A 455 17.99 4.62 25.11
N TYR A 456 17.60 5.84 24.70
CA TYR A 456 16.21 6.26 24.57
C TYR A 456 15.37 5.96 25.81
N GLU A 457 15.89 6.41 26.97
CA GLU A 457 15.20 6.26 28.24
C GLU A 457 15.12 7.57 29.01
N LEU A 458 14.09 7.71 29.85
CA LEU A 458 14.00 8.72 30.90
C LEU A 458 14.37 8.05 32.21
N ALA A 459 15.34 8.62 32.94
CA ALA A 459 15.76 8.12 34.24
C ALA A 459 15.57 9.19 35.31
N GLY A 460 14.94 8.79 36.42
CA GLY A 460 14.75 9.64 37.58
C GLY A 460 16.05 9.80 38.38
N SER A 461 16.39 11.05 38.72
CA SER A 461 17.64 11.42 39.37
C SER A 461 17.74 10.91 40.81
N ALA A 462 16.64 10.83 41.55
CA ALA A 462 16.60 10.41 42.97
C ALA A 462 16.13 8.96 43.13
N THR A 463 15.09 8.57 42.38
CA THR A 463 14.43 7.26 42.52
C THR A 463 15.08 6.16 41.69
N ASN A 464 15.88 6.52 40.69
CA ASN A 464 16.44 5.61 39.69
C ASN A 464 15.36 4.89 38.86
N LYS A 465 14.09 5.37 38.94
CA LYS A 465 12.99 4.84 38.14
C LYS A 465 13.24 5.17 36.67
N ARG A 466 13.00 4.20 35.80
CA ARG A 466 13.29 4.35 34.37
C ARG A 466 12.06 4.04 33.54
N TYR A 467 11.86 4.85 32.50
CA TYR A 467 10.89 4.61 31.43
C TYR A 467 11.65 4.31 30.16
N LYS A 468 11.46 3.09 29.66
CA LYS A 468 12.20 2.54 28.51
C LYS A 468 11.23 2.13 27.40
N LEU A 469 11.74 2.10 26.20
CA LEU A 469 11.03 1.55 25.06
C LEU A 469 10.67 0.07 25.29
N GLY A 470 9.52 -0.34 24.77
CA GLY A 470 9.00 -1.70 24.95
C GLY A 470 8.41 -1.97 26.35
N GLN A 471 8.61 -1.07 27.32
CA GLN A 471 8.09 -1.25 28.68
C GLN A 471 6.55 -1.18 28.69
N LYS A 472 5.92 -2.17 29.32
CA LYS A 472 4.48 -2.15 29.59
C LYS A 472 4.16 -1.16 30.70
N ILE A 473 3.15 -0.35 30.52
CA ILE A 473 2.73 0.66 31.47
C ILE A 473 1.21 0.81 31.46
N LYS A 474 0.65 1.10 32.64
CA LYS A 474 -0.75 1.52 32.77
C LYS A 474 -0.83 3.04 32.70
N VAL A 475 -1.74 3.53 31.89
CA VAL A 475 -1.98 4.96 31.71
C VAL A 475 -3.43 5.31 31.83
N VAL A 476 -3.73 6.51 32.25
CA VAL A 476 -5.07 7.10 32.27
C VAL A 476 -5.15 8.14 31.19
N VAL A 477 -6.25 8.19 30.45
CA VAL A 477 -6.51 9.24 29.47
C VAL A 477 -6.75 10.56 30.20
N ASP A 478 -5.85 11.51 30.06
CA ASP A 478 -5.93 12.81 30.73
C ASP A 478 -6.72 13.82 29.92
N SER A 479 -6.34 14.02 28.67
CA SER A 479 -6.99 14.98 27.78
C SER A 479 -6.81 14.64 26.30
N THR A 480 -7.67 15.24 25.48
CA THR A 480 -7.57 15.15 24.02
C THR A 480 -7.77 16.52 23.40
N ASP A 481 -7.00 16.86 22.39
CA ASP A 481 -7.17 18.08 21.60
C ASP A 481 -7.45 17.72 20.13
N LYS A 482 -8.72 17.91 19.70
CA LYS A 482 -9.16 17.64 18.32
C LYS A 482 -8.55 18.59 17.29
N ILE A 483 -8.16 19.79 17.68
CA ILE A 483 -7.56 20.79 16.79
C ILE A 483 -6.10 20.43 16.54
N MET A 484 -5.36 20.17 17.62
CA MET A 484 -3.96 19.74 17.56
C MET A 484 -3.81 18.25 17.24
N ARG A 485 -4.90 17.48 17.34
CA ARG A 485 -4.94 16.01 17.15
C ARG A 485 -3.97 15.28 18.05
N THR A 486 -3.93 15.69 19.32
CA THR A 486 -3.08 15.11 20.36
C THR A 486 -3.92 14.42 21.44
N ILE A 487 -3.33 13.41 22.03
CA ILE A 487 -3.88 12.66 23.16
C ILE A 487 -2.83 12.68 24.25
N ASP A 488 -3.18 13.16 25.43
CA ASP A 488 -2.30 13.18 26.59
C ASP A 488 -2.73 12.10 27.58
N PHE A 489 -1.75 11.35 28.07
CA PHE A 489 -1.89 10.34 29.08
C PHE A 489 -1.18 10.74 30.37
N LYS A 490 -1.60 10.15 31.49
CA LYS A 490 -0.89 10.17 32.76
C LYS A 490 -0.59 8.73 33.21
N PRO A 491 0.52 8.48 33.91
CA PRO A 491 0.72 7.17 34.54
C PRO A 491 -0.44 6.85 35.46
N ALA A 492 -0.97 5.61 35.37
CA ALA A 492 -1.89 5.13 36.42
C ALA A 492 -1.07 4.79 37.67
N GLU A 493 -1.59 5.17 38.83
CA GLU A 493 -0.97 4.88 40.13
C GLU A 493 -0.94 3.37 40.43
#